data_7f153f625ad63729133683fd8fd3212a
#
_entry.id   7f153f625ad63729133683fd8fd3212a
#
_cell.length_a   1.000
_cell.length_b   1.000
_cell.length_c   1.000
_cell.angle_alpha   90.00
_cell.angle_beta   90.00
_cell.angle_gamma   90.00
#
_symmetry.space_group_name_H-M   'P 1'
#
loop_
_entity.id
_entity.type
_entity.pdbx_description
1 polymer ?
#
loop_
_entity_poly.entity_id
_entity_poly.type
_entity_poly.pdbx_seq_one_letter_code
_entity_poly.pdbx_strand_id
1 'polypeptide(L)'
;MQPAEIALLLPEIYRREIAEGSVLDGLLHVMAALHGSLEAAIADPALLIDSRRAPDRLVPVLAAWVGLGHYLQANPGEDRPDTAELRELVAAAAGLSRRSGSAATLRQFLETATGTQGFAIEESAERPFHFSVSIPPAALPRLDLVLRIIAFEKPAFTTFELTPVPDVGPNQGS
;
A
#
# COMPACT_ATOMS: atom_id res chain seq x y z
N MET A 1 30.58 2.21 0.44
CA MET A 1 31.95 1.71 0.11
C MET A 1 32.85 2.89 -0.20
N GLN A 2 34.00 2.99 0.46
CA GLN A 2 34.94 4.07 0.22
C GLN A 2 35.92 3.68 -0.92
N PRO A 3 36.53 4.65 -1.62
CA PRO A 3 37.49 4.34 -2.68
C PRO A 3 38.57 3.36 -2.25
N ALA A 4 39.08 3.48 -1.02
CA ALA A 4 40.08 2.58 -0.44
C ALA A 4 39.57 1.12 -0.31
N GLU A 5 38.30 0.92 0.01
CA GLU A 5 37.68 -0.41 0.09
C GLU A 5 37.56 -1.05 -1.30
N ILE A 6 37.22 -0.25 -2.30
CA ILE A 6 37.14 -0.71 -3.70
C ILE A 6 38.56 -1.08 -4.19
N ALA A 7 39.56 -0.30 -3.82
CA ALA A 7 40.96 -0.57 -4.13
C ALA A 7 41.44 -1.96 -3.64
N LEU A 8 40.94 -2.42 -2.49
CA LEU A 8 41.27 -3.75 -1.96
C LEU A 8 40.74 -4.90 -2.81
N LEU A 9 39.72 -4.67 -3.64
CA LEU A 9 39.18 -5.67 -4.58
C LEU A 9 40.01 -5.79 -5.86
N LEU A 10 40.93 -4.85 -6.10
CA LEU A 10 41.78 -4.87 -7.29
C LEU A 10 42.96 -5.83 -7.10
N PRO A 11 43.44 -6.47 -8.18
CA PRO A 11 44.70 -7.19 -8.17
C PRO A 11 45.89 -6.29 -7.72
N GLU A 12 46.85 -6.90 -7.05
CA GLU A 12 48.01 -6.20 -6.43
C GLU A 12 48.73 -5.28 -7.41
N ILE A 13 48.84 -5.68 -8.69
CA ILE A 13 49.53 -4.89 -9.71
C ILE A 13 48.87 -3.50 -9.89
N TYR A 14 47.55 -3.41 -9.83
CA TYR A 14 46.83 -2.14 -9.93
C TYR A 14 46.91 -1.34 -8.64
N ARG A 15 46.88 -2.00 -7.48
CA ARG A 15 46.94 -1.33 -6.20
C ARG A 15 48.23 -0.55 -6.00
N ARG A 16 49.35 -1.03 -6.55
CA ARG A 16 50.64 -0.37 -6.51
C ARG A 16 50.73 0.91 -7.33
N GLU A 17 49.88 1.01 -8.34
CA GLU A 17 49.81 2.16 -9.25
C GLU A 17 48.83 3.24 -8.82
N ILE A 18 48.14 3.04 -7.67
CA ILE A 18 47.22 4.03 -7.13
C ILE A 18 48.03 5.14 -6.49
N ALA A 19 48.09 6.27 -7.16
CA ALA A 19 48.67 7.51 -6.61
C ALA A 19 47.55 8.57 -6.55
N GLU A 20 47.64 9.45 -5.56
CA GLU A 20 46.72 10.56 -5.41
C GLU A 20 46.64 11.41 -6.70
N GLY A 21 45.44 11.63 -7.23
CA GLY A 21 45.22 12.34 -8.47
C GLY A 21 45.50 11.53 -9.74
N SER A 22 45.83 10.25 -9.65
CA SER A 22 45.95 9.38 -10.81
C SER A 22 44.59 9.08 -11.45
N VAL A 23 44.58 8.65 -12.72
CA VAL A 23 43.35 8.23 -13.41
C VAL A 23 42.64 7.11 -12.65
N LEU A 24 43.41 6.18 -12.09
CA LEU A 24 42.86 5.07 -11.32
C LEU A 24 42.22 5.55 -10.02
N ASP A 25 42.86 6.48 -9.32
CA ASP A 25 42.30 7.12 -8.13
C ASP A 25 40.98 7.84 -8.45
N GLY A 26 40.95 8.64 -9.53
CA GLY A 26 39.71 9.30 -10.00
C GLY A 26 38.61 8.29 -10.33
N LEU A 27 38.94 7.17 -10.97
CA LEU A 27 37.98 6.11 -11.29
C LEU A 27 37.41 5.49 -10.01
N LEU A 28 38.23 5.20 -9.00
CA LEU A 28 37.77 4.66 -7.72
C LEU A 28 36.82 5.61 -7.00
N HIS A 29 37.07 6.92 -7.05
CA HIS A 29 36.16 7.93 -6.49
C HIS A 29 34.81 7.96 -7.23
N VAL A 30 34.79 7.87 -8.56
CA VAL A 30 33.57 7.79 -9.35
C VAL A 30 32.80 6.51 -9.00
N MET A 31 33.45 5.37 -8.91
CA MET A 31 32.84 4.10 -8.53
C MET A 31 32.23 4.19 -7.12
N ALA A 32 32.97 4.74 -6.15
CA ALA A 32 32.45 4.94 -4.80
C ALA A 32 31.21 5.84 -4.77
N ALA A 33 31.20 6.92 -5.55
CA ALA A 33 30.07 7.82 -5.66
C ALA A 33 28.83 7.14 -6.27
N LEU A 34 29.02 6.32 -7.31
CA LEU A 34 27.94 5.55 -7.93
C LEU A 34 27.34 4.50 -6.97
N HIS A 35 28.17 3.85 -6.17
CA HIS A 35 27.72 2.87 -5.20
C HIS A 35 27.08 3.49 -3.96
N GLY A 36 27.46 4.72 -3.58
CA GLY A 36 27.01 5.36 -2.34
C GLY A 36 25.48 5.49 -2.23
N SER A 37 24.78 5.77 -3.33
CA SER A 37 23.31 5.87 -3.34
C SER A 37 22.64 4.52 -3.13
N LEU A 38 23.19 3.45 -3.69
CA LEU A 38 22.69 2.08 -3.53
C LEU A 38 22.97 1.58 -2.11
N GLU A 39 24.13 1.85 -1.57
CA GLU A 39 24.49 1.48 -0.19
C GLU A 39 23.61 2.18 0.83
N ALA A 40 23.30 3.46 0.64
CA ALA A 40 22.38 4.18 1.50
C ALA A 40 20.98 3.54 1.49
N ALA A 41 20.52 3.08 0.33
CA ALA A 41 19.24 2.38 0.21
C ALA A 41 19.26 0.99 0.87
N ILE A 42 20.39 0.28 0.83
CA ILE A 42 20.56 -1.06 1.45
C ILE A 42 20.81 -0.96 2.97
N ALA A 43 21.42 0.13 3.44
CA ALA A 43 21.73 0.33 4.84
C ALA A 43 20.50 0.37 5.75
N ASP A 44 19.37 0.87 5.24
CA ASP A 44 18.08 0.83 5.95
C ASP A 44 16.97 0.30 5.03
N PRO A 45 16.89 -1.03 4.81
CA PRO A 45 15.86 -1.62 3.98
C PRO A 45 14.45 -1.37 4.52
N ALA A 46 14.30 -1.05 5.81
CA ALA A 46 13.02 -0.67 6.39
C ALA A 46 12.44 0.58 5.72
N LEU A 47 13.28 1.50 5.23
CA LEU A 47 12.83 2.66 4.44
C LEU A 47 12.16 2.27 3.12
N LEU A 48 12.41 1.08 2.60
CA LEU A 48 11.85 0.62 1.34
C LEU A 48 10.57 -0.21 1.53
N ILE A 49 10.46 -0.92 2.66
CA ILE A 49 9.36 -1.86 2.93
C ILE A 49 8.33 -1.34 3.94
N ASP A 50 8.66 -0.33 4.72
CA ASP A 50 7.71 0.32 5.62
C ASP A 50 6.77 1.22 4.79
N SER A 51 5.48 0.88 4.72
CA SER A 51 4.49 1.62 3.94
C SER A 51 4.43 3.11 4.30
N ARG A 52 4.72 3.48 5.55
CA ARG A 52 4.68 4.87 6.02
C ARG A 52 5.90 5.68 5.63
N ARG A 53 7.06 5.04 5.45
CA ARG A 53 8.36 5.67 5.19
C ARG A 53 8.84 5.49 3.76
N ALA A 54 8.35 4.48 3.07
CA ALA A 54 8.75 4.17 1.70
C ALA A 54 8.45 5.34 0.73
N PRO A 55 9.30 5.60 -0.27
CA PRO A 55 9.01 6.55 -1.33
C PRO A 55 7.67 6.25 -2.03
N ASP A 56 6.92 7.28 -2.44
CA ASP A 56 5.59 7.14 -3.06
C ASP A 56 5.57 6.15 -4.23
N ARG A 57 6.63 6.16 -5.05
CA ARG A 57 6.78 5.24 -6.19
C ARG A 57 6.82 3.75 -5.81
N LEU A 58 7.17 3.42 -4.56
CA LEU A 58 7.23 2.05 -4.07
C LEU A 58 5.93 1.59 -3.41
N VAL A 59 5.06 2.51 -3.01
CA VAL A 59 3.80 2.17 -2.34
C VAL A 59 2.92 1.24 -3.19
N PRO A 60 2.74 1.46 -4.51
CA PRO A 60 2.02 0.51 -5.36
C PRO A 60 2.67 -0.88 -5.42
N VAL A 61 4.00 -0.96 -5.38
CA VAL A 61 4.71 -2.24 -5.36
C VAL A 61 4.46 -2.98 -4.04
N LEU A 62 4.54 -2.25 -2.91
CA LEU A 62 4.22 -2.81 -1.60
C LEU A 62 2.77 -3.28 -1.53
N ALA A 63 1.83 -2.50 -2.08
CA ALA A 63 0.43 -2.88 -2.16
C ALA A 63 0.24 -4.19 -2.97
N ALA A 64 0.92 -4.33 -4.10
CA ALA A 64 0.88 -5.57 -4.88
C ALA A 64 1.43 -6.77 -4.09
N TRP A 65 2.52 -6.59 -3.32
CA TRP A 65 3.12 -7.65 -2.50
C TRP A 65 2.21 -8.13 -1.37
N VAL A 66 1.40 -7.26 -0.80
CA VAL A 66 0.44 -7.64 0.26
C VAL A 66 -0.94 -8.02 -0.30
N GLY A 67 -1.06 -8.24 -1.62
CA GLY A 67 -2.30 -8.71 -2.25
C GLY A 67 -3.30 -7.59 -2.60
N LEU A 68 -2.94 -6.33 -2.44
CA LEU A 68 -3.81 -5.18 -2.74
C LEU A 68 -3.67 -4.66 -4.19
N GLY A 69 -2.92 -5.36 -5.04
CA GLY A 69 -2.66 -4.94 -6.42
C GLY A 69 -3.91 -4.75 -7.27
N HIS A 70 -4.98 -5.49 -6.97
CA HIS A 70 -6.26 -5.38 -7.68
C HIS A 70 -6.96 -4.03 -7.47
N TYR A 71 -6.70 -3.34 -6.35
CA TYR A 71 -7.22 -1.98 -6.12
C TYR A 71 -6.54 -0.91 -6.98
N LEU A 72 -5.38 -1.23 -7.56
CA LEU A 72 -4.64 -0.36 -8.47
C LEU A 72 -5.11 -0.51 -9.92
N GLN A 73 -5.82 -1.60 -10.24
CA GLN A 73 -6.32 -1.93 -11.58
C GLN A 73 -7.70 -1.30 -11.84
N ALA A 74 -7.80 0.02 -11.64
CA ALA A 74 -9.02 0.75 -11.98
C ALA A 74 -9.00 1.15 -13.46
N ASN A 75 -10.16 1.09 -14.13
CA ASN A 75 -10.31 1.63 -15.47
C ASN A 75 -10.14 3.16 -15.50
N PRO A 76 -9.84 3.76 -16.66
CA PRO A 76 -9.79 5.22 -16.77
C PRO A 76 -11.13 5.83 -16.34
N GLY A 77 -11.10 6.74 -15.36
CA GLY A 77 -12.29 7.39 -14.81
C GLY A 77 -12.87 6.74 -13.55
N GLU A 78 -12.42 5.55 -13.18
CA GLU A 78 -12.78 4.95 -11.88
C GLU A 78 -11.92 5.52 -10.74
N ASP A 79 -12.53 5.59 -9.57
CA ASP A 79 -11.84 6.07 -8.37
C ASP A 79 -10.77 5.07 -7.91
N ARG A 80 -9.61 5.61 -7.53
CA ARG A 80 -8.47 4.84 -6.99
C ARG A 80 -8.14 5.38 -5.61
N PRO A 81 -7.67 4.51 -4.71
CA PRO A 81 -7.08 5.00 -3.48
C PRO A 81 -5.92 5.95 -3.81
N ASP A 82 -5.86 7.07 -3.12
CA ASP A 82 -4.70 7.94 -3.21
C ASP A 82 -3.48 7.30 -2.51
N THR A 83 -2.31 7.94 -2.62
CA THR A 83 -1.08 7.38 -2.04
C THR A 83 -1.16 7.29 -0.51
N ALA A 84 -1.85 8.21 0.16
CA ALA A 84 -1.98 8.20 1.61
C ALA A 84 -2.92 7.07 2.07
N GLU A 85 -4.06 6.91 1.42
CA GLU A 85 -5.00 5.81 1.65
C GLU A 85 -4.34 4.46 1.38
N LEU A 86 -3.58 4.36 0.29
CA LEU A 86 -2.87 3.14 -0.05
C LEU A 86 -1.80 2.77 0.99
N ARG A 87 -1.11 3.75 1.58
CA ARG A 87 -0.17 3.54 2.68
C ARG A 87 -0.84 2.94 3.90
N GLU A 88 -2.00 3.48 4.28
CA GLU A 88 -2.75 2.96 5.43
C GLU A 88 -3.31 1.55 5.15
N LEU A 89 -3.78 1.28 3.93
CA LEU A 89 -4.18 -0.07 3.53
C LEU A 89 -3.03 -1.07 3.61
N VAL A 90 -1.85 -0.73 3.10
CA VAL A 90 -0.66 -1.58 3.18
C VAL A 90 -0.25 -1.79 4.65
N ALA A 91 -0.28 -0.74 5.47
CA ALA A 91 0.02 -0.86 6.91
C ALA A 91 -0.97 -1.79 7.63
N ALA A 92 -2.25 -1.74 7.28
CA ALA A 92 -3.31 -2.56 7.86
C ALA A 92 -3.34 -4.00 7.30
N ALA A 93 -2.76 -4.25 6.13
CA ALA A 93 -2.92 -5.48 5.35
C ALA A 93 -2.65 -6.76 6.15
N ALA A 94 -1.59 -6.79 6.97
CA ALA A 94 -1.26 -7.96 7.77
C ALA A 94 -2.33 -8.31 8.83
N GLY A 95 -3.00 -7.28 9.37
CA GLY A 95 -4.11 -7.45 10.30
C GLY A 95 -5.40 -7.88 9.59
N LEU A 96 -5.66 -7.30 8.44
CA LEU A 96 -6.83 -7.58 7.62
C LEU A 96 -6.78 -8.99 7.03
N SER A 97 -5.64 -9.42 6.49
CA SER A 97 -5.47 -10.76 5.91
C SER A 97 -5.71 -11.89 6.91
N ARG A 98 -5.35 -11.71 8.16
CA ARG A 98 -5.57 -12.73 9.21
C ARG A 98 -7.05 -12.93 9.56
N ARG A 99 -7.91 -11.98 9.25
CA ARG A 99 -9.34 -11.96 9.56
C ARG A 99 -10.21 -11.90 8.31
N SER A 100 -9.63 -12.15 7.14
CA SER A 100 -10.35 -12.11 5.87
C SER A 100 -11.62 -12.94 5.92
N GLY A 101 -12.70 -12.42 5.32
CA GLY A 101 -14.01 -13.07 5.29
C GLY A 101 -14.94 -12.73 6.46
N SER A 102 -14.55 -11.89 7.41
CA SER A 102 -15.47 -11.43 8.47
C SER A 102 -16.07 -10.06 8.14
N ALA A 103 -17.33 -9.83 8.57
CA ALA A 103 -18.01 -8.53 8.42
C ALA A 103 -17.20 -7.38 9.03
N ALA A 104 -16.56 -7.62 10.19
CA ALA A 104 -15.72 -6.63 10.86
C ALA A 104 -14.49 -6.24 10.01
N THR A 105 -13.86 -7.21 9.36
CA THR A 105 -12.69 -6.96 8.50
C THR A 105 -13.10 -6.22 7.23
N LEU A 106 -14.19 -6.63 6.59
CA LEU A 106 -14.70 -5.93 5.41
C LEU A 106 -15.07 -4.48 5.73
N ARG A 107 -15.73 -4.23 6.86
CA ARG A 107 -16.01 -2.86 7.32
C ARG A 107 -14.74 -2.05 7.49
N GLN A 108 -13.76 -2.57 8.24
CA GLN A 108 -12.48 -1.88 8.47
C GLN A 108 -11.76 -1.58 7.14
N PHE A 109 -11.85 -2.51 6.19
CA PHE A 109 -11.25 -2.34 4.87
C PHE A 109 -11.91 -1.19 4.10
N LEU A 110 -13.25 -1.17 4.06
CA LEU A 110 -14.03 -0.09 3.44
C LEU A 110 -13.72 1.26 4.06
N GLU A 111 -13.70 1.35 5.40
CA GLU A 111 -13.42 2.58 6.13
C GLU A 111 -11.99 3.09 5.87
N THR A 112 -11.00 2.18 5.84
CA THR A 112 -9.61 2.57 5.56
C THR A 112 -9.42 3.02 4.10
N ALA A 113 -10.03 2.31 3.15
CA ALA A 113 -9.86 2.58 1.73
C ALA A 113 -10.60 3.84 1.26
N THR A 114 -11.73 4.16 1.89
CA THR A 114 -12.53 5.33 1.52
C THR A 114 -12.25 6.55 2.38
N GLY A 115 -11.53 6.38 3.50
CA GLY A 115 -11.36 7.42 4.51
C GLY A 115 -12.66 7.82 5.23
N THR A 116 -13.74 7.05 5.04
CA THR A 116 -15.08 7.36 5.55
C THR A 116 -15.51 6.32 6.58
N GLN A 117 -15.98 6.78 7.73
CA GLN A 117 -16.51 5.92 8.81
C GLN A 117 -18.02 5.72 8.64
N GLY A 118 -18.55 4.67 9.29
CA GLY A 118 -19.98 4.47 9.39
C GLY A 118 -20.57 3.44 8.42
N PHE A 119 -19.75 2.59 7.83
CA PHE A 119 -20.23 1.40 7.14
C PHE A 119 -20.83 0.41 8.15
N ALA A 120 -21.98 -0.16 7.83
CA ALA A 120 -22.55 -1.28 8.57
C ALA A 120 -22.69 -2.49 7.65
N ILE A 121 -22.41 -3.68 8.18
CA ILE A 121 -22.53 -4.93 7.44
C ILE A 121 -23.36 -5.86 8.28
N GLU A 122 -24.48 -6.31 7.72
CA GLU A 122 -25.46 -7.14 8.40
C GLU A 122 -25.69 -8.42 7.61
N GLU A 123 -25.54 -9.56 8.26
CA GLU A 123 -25.84 -10.86 7.65
C GLU A 123 -27.35 -11.12 7.72
N SER A 124 -27.91 -11.59 6.61
CA SER A 124 -29.35 -11.92 6.55
C SER A 124 -29.63 -13.25 7.25
N ALA A 125 -30.47 -13.22 8.29
CA ALA A 125 -30.93 -14.42 8.94
C ALA A 125 -31.88 -15.26 8.03
N GLU A 126 -32.59 -14.61 7.11
CA GLU A 126 -33.55 -15.24 6.22
C GLU A 126 -32.94 -15.78 4.93
N ARG A 127 -31.84 -15.20 4.49
CA ARG A 127 -31.11 -15.57 3.26
C ARG A 127 -29.68 -16.00 3.59
N PRO A 128 -29.42 -17.28 3.77
CA PRO A 128 -28.06 -17.79 3.97
C PRO A 128 -27.12 -17.30 2.86
N PHE A 129 -25.88 -16.98 3.21
CA PHE A 129 -24.86 -16.49 2.29
C PHE A 129 -25.19 -15.15 1.61
N HIS A 130 -26.04 -14.35 2.26
CA HIS A 130 -26.36 -12.99 1.81
C HIS A 130 -26.16 -11.99 2.93
N PHE A 131 -25.59 -10.83 2.60
CA PHE A 131 -25.39 -9.74 3.56
C PHE A 131 -25.74 -8.39 2.92
N SER A 132 -26.13 -7.44 3.76
CA SER A 132 -26.34 -6.05 3.36
C SER A 132 -25.17 -5.19 3.79
N VAL A 133 -24.81 -4.22 2.95
CA VAL A 133 -23.80 -3.21 3.26
C VAL A 133 -24.45 -1.85 3.23
N SER A 134 -24.53 -1.22 4.39
CA SER A 134 -25.01 0.15 4.52
C SER A 134 -23.88 1.13 4.25
N ILE A 135 -24.08 2.01 3.27
CA ILE A 135 -23.07 2.96 2.79
C ILE A 135 -23.38 4.35 3.35
N PRO A 136 -22.42 4.99 4.08
CA PRO A 136 -22.60 6.36 4.52
C PRO A 136 -22.64 7.33 3.31
N PRO A 137 -23.43 8.41 3.35
CA PRO A 137 -23.56 9.37 2.24
C PRO A 137 -22.22 9.93 1.76
N ALA A 138 -21.26 10.15 2.64
CA ALA A 138 -19.93 10.63 2.31
C ALA A 138 -19.10 9.65 1.44
N ALA A 139 -19.44 8.35 1.44
CA ALA A 139 -18.77 7.34 0.63
C ALA A 139 -19.43 7.10 -0.74
N LEU A 140 -20.62 7.65 -0.99
CA LEU A 140 -21.34 7.50 -2.27
C LEU A 140 -20.55 7.96 -3.49
N PRO A 141 -19.77 9.08 -3.45
CA PRO A 141 -18.93 9.48 -4.58
C PRO A 141 -17.88 8.42 -4.96
N ARG A 142 -17.53 7.52 -4.04
CA ARG A 142 -16.54 6.45 -4.22
C ARG A 142 -17.17 5.05 -4.39
N LEU A 143 -18.39 4.98 -4.88
CA LEU A 143 -19.15 3.74 -4.97
C LEU A 143 -18.43 2.66 -5.78
N ASP A 144 -17.74 3.02 -6.86
CA ASP A 144 -16.99 2.05 -7.69
C ASP A 144 -15.85 1.39 -6.89
N LEU A 145 -15.15 2.15 -6.06
CA LEU A 145 -14.13 1.61 -5.15
C LEU A 145 -14.77 0.68 -4.12
N VAL A 146 -15.89 1.08 -3.50
CA VAL A 146 -16.64 0.27 -2.53
C VAL A 146 -17.06 -1.07 -3.15
N LEU A 147 -17.63 -1.05 -4.35
CA LEU A 147 -18.04 -2.26 -5.07
C LEU A 147 -16.88 -3.19 -5.36
N ARG A 148 -15.73 -2.66 -5.79
CA ARG A 148 -14.53 -3.46 -6.02
C ARG A 148 -14.02 -4.11 -4.74
N ILE A 149 -13.97 -3.36 -3.65
CA ILE A 149 -13.55 -3.90 -2.35
C ILE A 149 -14.45 -5.06 -1.94
N ILE A 150 -15.78 -4.87 -1.96
CA ILE A 150 -16.73 -5.92 -1.60
C ILE A 150 -16.57 -7.15 -2.50
N ALA A 151 -16.45 -6.94 -3.80
CA ALA A 151 -16.31 -8.03 -4.77
C ALA A 151 -15.07 -8.91 -4.50
N PHE A 152 -13.96 -8.31 -4.04
CA PHE A 152 -12.72 -9.02 -3.76
C PHE A 152 -12.69 -9.64 -2.35
N GLU A 153 -13.19 -8.92 -1.35
CA GLU A 153 -13.07 -9.33 0.04
C GLU A 153 -14.18 -10.26 0.52
N LYS A 154 -15.33 -10.28 -0.17
CA LYS A 154 -16.44 -11.16 0.17
C LYS A 154 -16.07 -12.64 -0.05
N PRO A 155 -16.59 -13.57 0.77
CA PRO A 155 -16.45 -14.99 0.48
C PRO A 155 -17.03 -15.36 -0.90
N ALA A 156 -16.42 -16.34 -1.58
CA ALA A 156 -16.71 -16.68 -2.97
C ALA A 156 -18.21 -17.00 -3.26
N PHE A 157 -18.88 -17.59 -2.29
CA PHE A 157 -20.28 -18.04 -2.45
C PHE A 157 -21.31 -17.08 -1.83
N THR A 158 -20.89 -15.86 -1.45
CA THR A 158 -21.80 -14.90 -0.85
C THR A 158 -22.28 -13.89 -1.89
N THR A 159 -23.53 -13.43 -1.69
CA THR A 159 -24.14 -12.32 -2.41
C THR A 159 -24.32 -11.13 -1.48
N PHE A 160 -24.43 -9.94 -2.02
CA PHE A 160 -24.64 -8.74 -1.22
C PHE A 160 -25.60 -7.79 -1.89
N GLU A 161 -26.19 -6.92 -1.08
CA GLU A 161 -26.96 -5.76 -1.52
C GLU A 161 -26.41 -4.50 -0.85
N LEU A 162 -26.53 -3.37 -1.54
CA LEU A 162 -26.12 -2.07 -1.03
C LEU A 162 -27.34 -1.30 -0.56
N THR A 163 -27.28 -0.76 0.64
CA THR A 163 -28.32 0.10 1.20
C THR A 163 -27.71 1.43 1.57
N PRO A 164 -28.14 2.56 0.97
CA PRO A 164 -27.69 3.86 1.44
C PRO A 164 -28.22 4.09 2.86
N VAL A 165 -27.33 4.53 3.76
CA VAL A 165 -27.76 5.00 5.08
C VAL A 165 -28.59 6.28 4.86
N PRO A 166 -29.85 6.35 5.31
CA PRO A 166 -30.59 7.59 5.21
C PRO A 166 -29.84 8.69 5.94
N ASP A 167 -29.71 9.84 5.30
CA ASP A 167 -29.12 11.03 5.92
C ASP A 167 -30.01 11.42 7.12
N VAL A 168 -29.60 11.01 8.31
CA VAL A 168 -30.23 11.47 9.54
C VAL A 168 -29.71 12.88 9.75
N GLY A 169 -30.35 13.85 9.11
CA GLY A 169 -30.10 15.25 9.33
C GLY A 169 -30.05 15.55 10.83
N PRO A 170 -29.27 16.56 11.28
CA PRO A 170 -29.11 16.86 12.68
C PRO A 170 -30.48 17.03 13.33
N ASN A 171 -30.74 16.17 14.31
CA ASN A 171 -31.98 16.16 15.09
C ASN A 171 -32.26 17.59 15.59
N GLN A 172 -33.22 18.27 14.97
CA GLN A 172 -33.78 19.52 15.46
C GLN A 172 -34.60 19.16 16.70
N GLY A 173 -33.89 19.01 17.81
CA GLY A 173 -34.52 18.91 19.16
C GLY A 173 -35.18 20.24 19.49
N SER A 174 -36.45 20.19 19.59
CA SER A 174 -37.31 21.23 20.18
C SER A 174 -37.00 21.45 21.64
#